data_5c8066383ce5e6c7f71893ea74a915f7
#
_entry.id   5c8066383ce5e6c7f71893ea74a915f7
#
_cell.length_a   1.000
_cell.length_b   1.000
_cell.length_c   1.000
_cell.angle_alpha   90.00
_cell.angle_beta   90.00
_cell.angle_gamma   90.00
#
_symmetry.space_group_name_H-M   'P 1'
#
loop_
_entity.id
_entity.type
_entity.pdbx_description
1 polymer ?
#
loop_
_entity_poly.entity_id
_entity_poly.type
_entity_poly.pdbx_seq_one_letter_code
_entity_poly.pdbx_strand_id
1 'polypeptide(L)'
;MSTIIFPSPIYGPVHSRRLGLSLGINLMPADGKICTFDCIYCECGFNKDHHTHTHHPSREEVAEALARQLEKMHNDGEHPDVLTFAGNGEPTSNPHFPEIIDDTIRLRDKWCPDAKISVLSNSTFIGHERTRQALMKVDNNILKLDTVDADYIQLTDRPAQPSYDVMKVIENMKLFNGHIIIQTMFMKGTTIDRETPDHNLCKATHEELDSIRDRVVAAGFPCTASY
;
A
#
# COMPACT_ATOMS: atom_id res chain seq x y z
N MET A 1 19.98 4.09 -6.87
CA MET A 1 18.71 3.85 -7.62
C MET A 1 18.05 5.20 -7.84
N SER A 2 17.49 5.43 -9.03
CA SER A 2 16.63 6.61 -9.23
C SER A 2 15.33 6.39 -8.45
N THR A 3 14.94 7.34 -7.61
CA THR A 3 13.66 7.32 -6.90
C THR A 3 12.55 7.72 -7.87
N ILE A 4 11.39 7.08 -7.71
CA ILE A 4 10.19 7.39 -8.51
C ILE A 4 9.20 8.11 -7.60
N ILE A 5 8.81 9.33 -7.99
CA ILE A 5 7.71 10.06 -7.36
C ILE A 5 6.55 10.11 -8.34
N PHE A 6 5.43 9.56 -7.93
CA PHE A 6 4.23 9.47 -8.75
C PHE A 6 3.43 10.78 -8.71
N PRO A 7 2.78 11.15 -9.83
CA PRO A 7 1.82 12.25 -9.81
C PRO A 7 0.73 12.04 -8.74
N SER A 8 0.17 13.14 -8.26
CA SER A 8 -0.94 13.14 -7.30
C SER A 8 -2.03 14.09 -7.81
N PRO A 9 -3.32 13.80 -7.61
CA PRO A 9 -3.85 12.62 -6.92
C PRO A 9 -4.03 11.38 -7.81
N ILE A 10 -3.96 11.49 -9.14
CA ILE A 10 -4.19 10.37 -10.08
C ILE A 10 -2.98 10.19 -10.98
N TYR A 11 -2.61 8.94 -11.23
CA TYR A 11 -1.53 8.59 -12.16
C TYR A 11 -1.84 7.30 -12.94
N GLY A 12 -1.16 7.13 -14.06
CA GLY A 12 -1.38 6.00 -14.97
C GLY A 12 -2.39 6.33 -16.07
N PRO A 13 -3.13 5.32 -16.61
CA PRO A 13 -3.13 3.92 -16.16
C PRO A 13 -1.80 3.20 -16.44
N VAL A 14 -1.51 2.17 -15.65
CA VAL A 14 -0.34 1.30 -15.79
C VAL A 14 -0.76 -0.17 -15.88
N HIS A 15 -0.04 -0.96 -16.69
CA HIS A 15 -0.28 -2.39 -16.75
C HIS A 15 0.37 -3.10 -15.56
N SER A 16 -0.44 -3.62 -14.65
CA SER A 16 -0.03 -4.47 -13.54
C SER A 16 -0.09 -5.94 -13.96
N ARG A 17 0.98 -6.69 -13.72
CA ARG A 17 0.99 -8.14 -13.99
C ARG A 17 -0.04 -8.92 -13.19
N ARG A 18 -0.45 -8.41 -12.01
CA ARG A 18 -1.39 -9.09 -11.10
C ARG A 18 -2.81 -8.55 -11.18
N LEU A 19 -2.96 -7.26 -11.50
CA LEU A 19 -4.22 -6.54 -11.34
C LEU A 19 -4.80 -6.05 -12.67
N GLY A 20 -4.13 -6.30 -13.80
CA GLY A 20 -4.55 -5.79 -15.11
C GLY A 20 -4.25 -4.30 -15.31
N LEU A 21 -5.11 -3.58 -16.03
CA LEU A 21 -4.99 -2.15 -16.25
C LEU A 21 -5.36 -1.38 -14.98
N SER A 22 -4.36 -0.82 -14.32
CA SER A 22 -4.49 -0.17 -13.01
C SER A 22 -4.44 1.35 -13.13
N LEU A 23 -5.49 2.03 -12.65
CA LEU A 23 -5.47 3.46 -12.43
C LEU A 23 -5.05 3.74 -11.00
N GLY A 24 -3.93 4.47 -10.84
CA GLY A 24 -3.35 4.76 -9.53
C GLY A 24 -3.99 5.98 -8.87
N ILE A 25 -4.24 5.88 -7.56
CA ILE A 25 -4.72 6.96 -6.69
C ILE A 25 -3.66 7.20 -5.62
N ASN A 26 -2.99 8.34 -5.72
CA ASN A 26 -1.93 8.77 -4.81
C ASN A 26 -2.45 9.84 -3.85
N LEU A 27 -2.59 9.50 -2.57
CA LEU A 27 -3.10 10.41 -1.53
C LEU A 27 -2.00 11.20 -0.82
N MET A 28 -0.78 11.11 -1.34
CA MET A 28 0.39 11.82 -0.81
C MET A 28 0.74 13.01 -1.71
N PRO A 29 1.60 13.93 -1.24
CA PRO A 29 2.09 15.05 -2.05
C PRO A 29 2.69 14.61 -3.39
N ALA A 30 2.57 15.48 -4.41
CA ALA A 30 3.09 15.22 -5.75
C ALA A 30 4.61 15.39 -5.87
N ASP A 31 5.24 16.03 -4.89
CA ASP A 31 6.65 16.43 -4.90
C ASP A 31 7.54 15.64 -3.93
N GLY A 32 7.01 14.59 -3.30
CA GLY A 32 7.82 13.75 -2.42
C GLY A 32 7.06 12.68 -1.67
N LYS A 33 7.81 11.94 -0.85
CA LYS A 33 7.29 10.86 -0.03
C LYS A 33 6.89 11.34 1.36
N ILE A 34 5.71 10.91 1.80
CA ILE A 34 5.30 10.96 3.22
C ILE A 34 4.77 9.59 3.60
N CYS A 35 5.52 8.85 4.41
CA CYS A 35 5.17 7.52 4.83
C CYS A 35 5.50 7.31 6.31
N THR A 36 4.75 6.46 6.99
CA THR A 36 5.06 6.02 8.34
C THR A 36 6.16 4.96 8.40
N PHE A 37 6.60 4.46 7.23
CA PHE A 37 7.71 3.54 7.06
C PHE A 37 8.77 4.11 6.13
N ASP A 38 10.02 3.68 6.33
CA ASP A 38 11.16 3.98 5.46
C ASP A 38 11.79 2.69 4.91
N CYS A 39 10.95 1.85 4.28
CA CYS A 39 11.38 0.56 3.76
C CYS A 39 12.57 0.71 2.81
N ILE A 40 13.60 -0.12 3.02
CA ILE A 40 14.86 -0.06 2.24
C ILE A 40 14.67 -0.36 0.75
N TYR A 41 13.58 -1.04 0.38
CA TYR A 41 13.23 -1.39 -0.99
C TYR A 41 12.19 -0.46 -1.62
N CYS A 42 11.83 0.64 -0.93
CA CYS A 42 10.82 1.57 -1.43
C CYS A 42 11.29 2.30 -2.69
N GLU A 43 10.51 2.19 -3.77
CA GLU A 43 10.81 2.88 -5.03
C GLU A 43 10.78 4.40 -4.89
N CYS A 44 10.03 4.93 -3.92
CA CYS A 44 9.98 6.36 -3.63
C CYS A 44 11.18 6.87 -2.81
N GLY A 45 12.12 5.99 -2.40
CA GLY A 45 13.24 6.36 -1.54
C GLY A 45 12.85 6.54 -0.07
N PHE A 46 13.63 7.30 0.68
CA PHE A 46 13.40 7.56 2.10
C PHE A 46 12.69 8.90 2.31
N ASN A 47 11.94 9.02 3.42
CA ASN A 47 11.26 10.27 3.79
C ASN A 47 12.25 11.45 3.87
N LYS A 48 13.46 11.23 4.40
CA LYS A 48 14.51 12.26 4.53
C LYS A 48 15.05 12.78 3.20
N ASP A 49 14.89 12.02 2.11
CA ASP A 49 15.35 12.43 0.77
C ASP A 49 14.39 13.43 0.11
N HIS A 50 13.25 13.71 0.75
CA HIS A 50 12.19 14.54 0.20
C HIS A 50 11.87 15.71 1.14
N HIS A 51 11.76 16.89 0.56
CA HIS A 51 11.24 18.10 1.22
C HIS A 51 9.97 18.51 0.51
N THR A 52 8.84 17.97 0.96
CA THR A 52 7.54 18.24 0.35
C THR A 52 7.09 19.67 0.63
N HIS A 53 6.70 20.38 -0.42
CA HIS A 53 6.15 21.74 -0.36
C HIS A 53 4.66 21.74 -0.71
N THR A 54 4.16 20.66 -1.30
CA THR A 54 2.74 20.48 -1.61
C THR A 54 2.01 19.80 -0.44
N HIS A 55 0.71 19.99 -0.40
CA HIS A 55 -0.13 19.38 0.61
C HIS A 55 -0.62 17.97 0.19
N HIS A 56 -1.14 17.22 1.13
CA HIS A 56 -1.94 16.03 0.82
C HIS A 56 -3.16 16.47 0.02
N PRO A 57 -3.52 15.77 -1.07
CA PRO A 57 -4.72 16.13 -1.82
C PRO A 57 -5.96 16.04 -0.93
N SER A 58 -6.83 17.03 -1.04
CA SER A 58 -8.11 17.03 -0.34
C SER A 58 -9.06 16.00 -0.94
N ARG A 59 -10.14 15.70 -0.23
CA ARG A 59 -11.21 14.84 -0.72
C ARG A 59 -11.75 15.30 -2.08
N GLU A 60 -11.99 16.61 -2.21
CA GLU A 60 -12.55 17.24 -3.40
C GLU A 60 -11.57 17.14 -4.58
N GLU A 61 -10.29 17.42 -4.35
CA GLU A 61 -9.24 17.31 -5.39
C GLU A 61 -9.13 15.88 -5.93
N VAL A 62 -9.19 14.86 -5.04
CA VAL A 62 -9.15 13.45 -5.46
C VAL A 62 -10.42 13.10 -6.25
N ALA A 63 -11.60 13.45 -5.74
CA ALA A 63 -12.87 13.12 -6.39
C ALA A 63 -12.99 13.76 -7.78
N GLU A 64 -12.62 15.03 -7.92
CA GLU A 64 -12.65 15.74 -9.21
C GLU A 64 -11.64 15.16 -10.20
N ALA A 65 -10.40 14.89 -9.76
CA ALA A 65 -9.38 14.34 -10.64
C ALA A 65 -9.75 12.93 -11.09
N LEU A 66 -10.25 12.09 -10.18
CA LEU A 66 -10.70 10.73 -10.50
C LEU A 66 -11.90 10.76 -11.46
N ALA A 67 -12.89 11.61 -11.22
CA ALA A 67 -14.04 11.75 -12.11
C ALA A 67 -13.62 12.14 -13.54
N ARG A 68 -12.77 13.15 -13.68
CA ARG A 68 -12.23 13.57 -15.00
C ARG A 68 -11.46 12.46 -15.71
N GLN A 69 -10.64 11.72 -14.98
CA GLN A 69 -9.85 10.65 -15.59
C GLN A 69 -10.71 9.46 -16.01
N LEU A 70 -11.67 9.06 -15.20
CA LEU A 70 -12.59 7.95 -15.54
C LEU A 70 -13.53 8.32 -16.69
N GLU A 71 -14.05 9.57 -16.73
CA GLU A 71 -14.83 10.06 -17.86
C GLU A 71 -14.02 10.07 -19.16
N LYS A 72 -12.79 10.53 -19.10
CA LYS A 72 -11.88 10.49 -20.25
C LYS A 72 -11.66 9.06 -20.74
N MET A 73 -11.30 8.13 -19.86
CA MET A 73 -11.08 6.73 -20.22
C MET A 73 -12.34 6.11 -20.83
N HIS A 74 -13.50 6.37 -20.23
CA HIS A 74 -14.80 5.90 -20.78
C HIS A 74 -15.05 6.41 -22.19
N ASN A 75 -14.80 7.71 -22.45
CA ASN A 75 -14.96 8.31 -23.78
C ASN A 75 -13.98 7.76 -24.81
N ASP A 76 -12.77 7.39 -24.37
CA ASP A 76 -11.73 6.77 -25.21
C ASP A 76 -11.98 5.26 -25.41
N GLY A 77 -13.02 4.69 -24.80
CA GLY A 77 -13.33 3.25 -24.86
C GLY A 77 -12.40 2.39 -24.01
N GLU A 78 -11.67 2.98 -23.08
CA GLU A 78 -10.79 2.31 -22.14
C GLU A 78 -11.46 2.15 -20.78
N HIS A 79 -11.24 1.02 -20.13
CA HIS A 79 -11.75 0.77 -18.78
C HIS A 79 -10.64 0.21 -17.91
N PRO A 80 -10.43 0.76 -16.69
CA PRO A 80 -9.49 0.16 -15.77
C PRO A 80 -10.05 -1.16 -15.22
N ASP A 81 -9.20 -2.15 -15.00
CA ASP A 81 -9.55 -3.37 -14.28
C ASP A 81 -9.55 -3.12 -12.77
N VAL A 82 -8.76 -2.11 -12.33
CA VAL A 82 -8.60 -1.79 -10.90
C VAL A 82 -8.27 -0.32 -10.67
N LEU A 83 -8.84 0.24 -9.61
CA LEU A 83 -8.46 1.52 -9.01
C LEU A 83 -7.57 1.22 -7.79
N THR A 84 -6.29 1.62 -7.82
CA THR A 84 -5.32 1.21 -6.82
C THR A 84 -4.84 2.39 -6.00
N PHE A 85 -5.13 2.38 -4.70
CA PHE A 85 -4.55 3.31 -3.74
C PHE A 85 -3.12 2.89 -3.42
N ALA A 86 -2.18 3.61 -3.99
CA ALA A 86 -0.74 3.46 -3.82
C ALA A 86 -0.04 4.75 -4.24
N GLY A 87 1.26 4.86 -4.07
CA GLY A 87 2.05 6.00 -4.53
C GLY A 87 3.12 6.42 -3.54
N ASN A 88 3.19 7.72 -3.23
CA ASN A 88 4.31 8.34 -2.53
C ASN A 88 4.25 8.18 -0.99
N GLY A 89 3.70 7.08 -0.48
CA GLY A 89 3.65 6.82 0.97
C GLY A 89 2.47 5.96 1.40
N GLU A 90 1.96 6.22 2.61
CA GLU A 90 0.88 5.43 3.21
C GLU A 90 -0.49 6.07 2.97
N PRO A 91 -1.35 5.48 2.12
CA PRO A 91 -2.63 6.10 1.76
C PRO A 91 -3.58 6.28 2.96
N THR A 92 -3.55 5.36 3.93
CA THR A 92 -4.43 5.44 5.11
C THR A 92 -4.03 6.55 6.09
N SER A 93 -2.89 7.22 5.88
CA SER A 93 -2.48 8.39 6.65
C SER A 93 -3.18 9.69 6.23
N ASN A 94 -3.79 9.72 5.06
CA ASN A 94 -4.60 10.87 4.64
C ASN A 94 -5.83 11.00 5.55
N PRO A 95 -6.08 12.17 6.18
CA PRO A 95 -7.18 12.33 7.14
C PRO A 95 -8.57 12.12 6.53
N HIS A 96 -8.71 12.27 5.22
CA HIS A 96 -9.93 12.09 4.47
C HIS A 96 -10.04 10.71 3.78
N PHE A 97 -9.13 9.78 4.09
CA PHE A 97 -9.09 8.45 3.47
C PHE A 97 -10.45 7.74 3.46
N PRO A 98 -11.23 7.70 4.56
CA PRO A 98 -12.54 7.02 4.56
C PRO A 98 -13.55 7.63 3.57
N GLU A 99 -13.61 8.96 3.52
CA GLU A 99 -14.53 9.68 2.63
C GLU A 99 -14.10 9.56 1.16
N ILE A 100 -12.79 9.53 0.91
CA ILE A 100 -12.22 9.31 -0.43
C ILE A 100 -12.57 7.91 -0.94
N ILE A 101 -12.53 6.89 -0.07
CA ILE A 101 -12.99 5.53 -0.43
C ILE A 101 -14.45 5.55 -0.86
N ASP A 102 -15.32 6.23 -0.11
CA ASP A 102 -16.76 6.31 -0.45
C ASP A 102 -17.00 7.03 -1.79
N ASP A 103 -16.27 8.11 -2.06
CA ASP A 103 -16.36 8.80 -3.36
C ASP A 103 -15.80 7.94 -4.50
N THR A 104 -14.71 7.19 -4.24
CA THR A 104 -14.12 6.28 -5.23
C THR A 104 -15.08 5.16 -5.61
N ILE A 105 -15.77 4.55 -4.63
CA ILE A 105 -16.79 3.53 -4.88
C ILE A 105 -17.90 4.11 -5.77
N ARG A 106 -18.44 5.28 -5.42
CA ARG A 106 -19.49 5.95 -6.18
C ARG A 106 -19.07 6.27 -7.62
N LEU A 107 -17.82 6.72 -7.82
CA LEU A 107 -17.28 7.04 -9.15
C LEU A 107 -17.00 5.77 -9.96
N ARG A 108 -16.45 4.71 -9.34
CA ARG A 108 -16.25 3.40 -9.95
C ARG A 108 -17.58 2.85 -10.44
N ASP A 109 -18.62 2.84 -9.60
CA ASP A 109 -19.95 2.30 -9.93
C ASP A 109 -20.59 3.04 -11.11
N LYS A 110 -20.28 4.34 -11.25
CA LYS A 110 -20.79 5.17 -12.36
C LYS A 110 -20.06 4.88 -13.68
N TRP A 111 -18.73 4.76 -13.66
CA TRP A 111 -17.90 4.81 -14.88
C TRP A 111 -17.29 3.47 -15.30
N CYS A 112 -17.01 2.61 -14.34
CA CYS A 112 -16.34 1.30 -14.55
C CYS A 112 -16.80 0.29 -13.48
N PRO A 113 -18.07 -0.13 -13.48
CA PRO A 113 -18.64 -0.94 -12.39
C PRO A 113 -17.96 -2.28 -12.17
N ASP A 114 -17.29 -2.81 -13.19
CA ASP A 114 -16.56 -4.08 -13.11
C ASP A 114 -15.14 -3.93 -12.51
N ALA A 115 -14.64 -2.69 -12.41
CA ALA A 115 -13.31 -2.43 -11.84
C ALA A 115 -13.30 -2.70 -10.33
N LYS A 116 -12.19 -3.29 -9.87
CA LYS A 116 -11.96 -3.50 -8.44
C LYS A 116 -11.31 -2.28 -7.79
N ILE A 117 -11.48 -2.14 -6.49
CA ILE A 117 -10.77 -1.16 -5.68
C ILE A 117 -9.74 -1.90 -4.82
N SER A 118 -8.48 -1.53 -4.96
CA SER A 118 -7.37 -2.09 -4.20
C SER A 118 -6.70 -1.03 -3.35
N VAL A 119 -6.39 -1.35 -2.11
CA VAL A 119 -5.62 -0.48 -1.21
C VAL A 119 -4.36 -1.21 -0.77
N LEU A 120 -3.19 -0.62 -1.03
CA LEU A 120 -1.90 -1.09 -0.53
C LEU A 120 -1.54 -0.25 0.70
N SER A 121 -1.56 -0.87 1.87
CA SER A 121 -1.27 -0.20 3.14
C SER A 121 -0.14 -0.89 3.88
N ASN A 122 0.70 -0.10 4.54
CA ASN A 122 1.72 -0.61 5.46
C ASN A 122 1.16 -1.03 6.82
N SER A 123 -0.15 -1.05 6.96
CA SER A 123 -0.89 -1.51 8.14
C SER A 123 -0.78 -0.64 9.41
N THR A 124 -0.12 0.52 9.35
CA THR A 124 0.08 1.36 10.55
C THR A 124 -1.23 1.88 11.14
N PHE A 125 -2.21 2.24 10.29
CA PHE A 125 -3.46 2.89 10.72
C PHE A 125 -4.68 1.97 10.80
N ILE A 126 -4.52 0.66 10.59
CA ILE A 126 -5.66 -0.29 10.61
C ILE A 126 -6.32 -0.46 11.99
N GLY A 127 -5.65 -0.04 13.05
CA GLY A 127 -6.23 0.02 14.40
C GLY A 127 -7.28 1.10 14.58
N HIS A 128 -7.32 2.12 13.71
CA HIS A 128 -8.35 3.16 13.74
C HIS A 128 -9.64 2.63 13.14
N GLU A 129 -10.73 2.72 13.87
CA GLU A 129 -12.01 2.14 13.44
C GLU A 129 -12.51 2.70 12.11
N ARG A 130 -12.42 4.01 11.88
CA ARG A 130 -12.83 4.64 10.61
C ARG A 130 -12.02 4.13 9.43
N THR A 131 -10.70 3.97 9.60
CA THR A 131 -9.81 3.40 8.56
C THR A 131 -10.19 1.94 8.28
N ARG A 132 -10.39 1.14 9.34
CA ARG A 132 -10.80 -0.26 9.21
C ARG A 132 -12.13 -0.40 8.48
N GLN A 133 -13.13 0.42 8.84
CA GLN A 133 -14.45 0.41 8.17
C GLN A 133 -14.34 0.78 6.69
N ALA A 134 -13.47 1.71 6.32
CA ALA A 134 -13.22 2.05 4.93
C ALA A 134 -12.57 0.89 4.17
N LEU A 135 -11.55 0.25 4.76
CA LEU A 135 -10.86 -0.91 4.18
C LEU A 135 -11.76 -2.15 4.04
N MET A 136 -12.81 -2.27 4.85
CA MET A 136 -13.82 -3.34 4.71
C MET A 136 -14.73 -3.15 3.49
N LYS A 137 -14.75 -1.98 2.84
CA LYS A 137 -15.58 -1.69 1.67
C LYS A 137 -14.87 -1.96 0.34
N VAL A 138 -13.56 -2.12 0.34
CA VAL A 138 -12.77 -2.30 -0.88
C VAL A 138 -12.66 -3.77 -1.27
N ASP A 139 -12.43 -4.05 -2.55
CA ASP A 139 -12.34 -5.43 -3.03
C ASP A 139 -11.06 -6.13 -2.60
N ASN A 140 -9.93 -5.41 -2.63
CA ASN A 140 -8.62 -5.94 -2.28
C ASN A 140 -7.98 -5.08 -1.19
N ASN A 141 -8.17 -5.47 0.05
CA ASN A 141 -7.51 -4.88 1.21
C ASN A 141 -6.14 -5.54 1.39
N ILE A 142 -5.09 -4.93 0.83
CA ILE A 142 -3.74 -5.48 0.78
C ILE A 142 -2.91 -4.85 1.90
N LEU A 143 -2.64 -5.65 2.93
CA LEU A 143 -1.96 -5.23 4.15
C LEU A 143 -0.55 -5.80 4.21
N LYS A 144 0.43 -4.92 4.40
CA LYS A 144 1.84 -5.30 4.52
C LYS A 144 2.10 -5.98 5.87
N LEU A 145 2.80 -7.13 5.77
CA LEU A 145 3.40 -7.82 6.91
C LEU A 145 4.64 -8.58 6.42
N ASP A 146 5.79 -7.92 6.45
CA ASP A 146 7.03 -8.51 5.91
C ASP A 146 7.66 -9.50 6.88
N THR A 147 7.63 -9.20 8.17
CA THR A 147 8.18 -10.05 9.22
C THR A 147 7.55 -9.74 10.57
N VAL A 148 7.71 -10.65 11.52
CA VAL A 148 7.36 -10.46 12.94
C VAL A 148 8.59 -10.27 13.83
N ASP A 149 9.77 -10.37 13.27
CA ASP A 149 11.03 -10.16 13.98
C ASP A 149 11.30 -8.65 14.11
N ALA A 150 11.46 -8.17 15.34
CA ALA A 150 11.60 -6.75 15.64
C ALA A 150 12.89 -6.15 15.04
N ASP A 151 14.00 -6.90 15.03
CA ASP A 151 15.26 -6.42 14.48
C ASP A 151 15.18 -6.30 12.95
N TYR A 152 14.54 -7.28 12.30
CA TYR A 152 14.28 -7.20 10.85
C TYR A 152 13.33 -6.09 10.48
N ILE A 153 12.29 -5.81 11.27
CA ILE A 153 11.39 -4.67 11.05
C ILE A 153 12.20 -3.36 11.06
N GLN A 154 13.08 -3.17 12.04
CA GLN A 154 13.92 -1.98 12.11
C GLN A 154 14.92 -1.90 10.94
N LEU A 155 15.41 -3.03 10.48
CA LEU A 155 16.34 -3.09 9.37
C LEU A 155 15.65 -2.81 8.02
N THR A 156 14.49 -3.42 7.76
CA THR A 156 13.84 -3.45 6.44
C THR A 156 12.75 -2.42 6.28
N ASP A 157 11.88 -2.26 7.27
CA ASP A 157 10.66 -1.45 7.20
C ASP A 157 10.84 -0.07 7.80
N ARG A 158 11.67 0.05 8.83
CA ARG A 158 12.05 1.30 9.50
C ARG A 158 10.83 2.15 9.86
N PRO A 159 9.96 1.65 10.73
CA PRO A 159 8.80 2.42 11.16
C PRO A 159 9.24 3.73 11.81
N ALA A 160 8.63 4.84 11.38
CA ALA A 160 8.94 6.17 11.91
C ALA A 160 8.50 6.36 13.36
N GLN A 161 7.55 5.54 13.81
CA GLN A 161 7.06 5.58 15.20
C GLN A 161 7.82 4.57 16.05
N PRO A 162 8.54 5.02 17.11
CA PRO A 162 9.24 4.11 18.04
C PRO A 162 8.30 3.12 18.77
N SER A 163 7.02 3.47 18.86
CA SER A 163 5.98 2.64 19.49
C SER A 163 5.33 1.63 18.54
N TYR A 164 5.88 1.44 17.33
CA TYR A 164 5.37 0.44 16.40
C TYR A 164 5.49 -0.96 17.02
N ASP A 165 4.39 -1.69 17.00
CA ASP A 165 4.27 -3.04 17.56
C ASP A 165 3.57 -3.94 16.53
N VAL A 166 4.33 -4.84 15.94
CA VAL A 166 3.83 -5.77 14.91
C VAL A 166 2.77 -6.73 15.48
N MET A 167 2.89 -7.13 16.75
CA MET A 167 1.89 -8.02 17.37
C MET A 167 0.54 -7.32 17.48
N LYS A 168 0.54 -6.02 17.82
CA LYS A 168 -0.68 -5.21 17.84
C LYS A 168 -1.27 -5.03 16.43
N VAL A 169 -0.42 -4.91 15.40
CA VAL A 169 -0.88 -4.89 14.01
C VAL A 169 -1.57 -6.21 13.65
N ILE A 170 -0.99 -7.35 14.01
CA ILE A 170 -1.58 -8.67 13.77
C ILE A 170 -2.94 -8.83 14.48
N GLU A 171 -3.05 -8.37 15.74
CA GLU A 171 -4.34 -8.39 16.45
C GLU A 171 -5.40 -7.52 15.73
N ASN A 172 -5.00 -6.36 15.19
CA ASN A 172 -5.89 -5.52 14.40
C ASN A 172 -6.28 -6.17 13.05
N MET A 173 -5.37 -6.93 12.41
CA MET A 173 -5.68 -7.68 11.19
C MET A 173 -6.78 -8.72 11.41
N LYS A 174 -6.85 -9.35 12.57
CA LYS A 174 -7.92 -10.31 12.91
C LYS A 174 -9.31 -9.68 12.89
N LEU A 175 -9.43 -8.37 13.15
CA LEU A 175 -10.70 -7.65 13.16
C LEU A 175 -11.34 -7.51 11.77
N PHE A 176 -10.62 -7.85 10.69
CA PHE A 176 -11.15 -7.86 9.33
C PHE A 176 -11.87 -9.16 8.96
N ASN A 177 -11.94 -10.16 9.84
CA ASN A 177 -12.65 -11.42 9.64
C ASN A 177 -12.29 -12.12 8.31
N GLY A 178 -11.03 -12.08 7.92
CA GLY A 178 -10.53 -12.67 6.67
C GLY A 178 -10.62 -11.77 5.44
N HIS A 179 -11.20 -10.56 5.53
CA HIS A 179 -11.24 -9.60 4.42
C HIS A 179 -9.90 -8.83 4.30
N ILE A 180 -8.81 -9.58 4.15
CA ILE A 180 -7.45 -9.04 3.94
C ILE A 180 -6.67 -9.92 2.98
N ILE A 181 -5.70 -9.30 2.31
CA ILE A 181 -4.63 -9.94 1.56
C ILE A 181 -3.33 -9.52 2.23
N ILE A 182 -2.58 -10.47 2.77
CA ILE A 182 -1.27 -10.17 3.35
C ILE A 182 -0.24 -10.09 2.22
N GLN A 183 0.45 -8.96 2.16
CA GLN A 183 1.57 -8.77 1.25
C GLN A 183 2.88 -8.81 2.04
N THR A 184 3.77 -9.71 1.66
CA THR A 184 5.09 -9.88 2.26
C THR A 184 6.17 -9.70 1.20
N MET A 185 7.18 -8.88 1.49
CA MET A 185 8.34 -8.70 0.63
C MET A 185 9.42 -9.71 1.02
N PHE A 186 9.77 -10.60 0.09
CA PHE A 186 10.91 -11.49 0.23
C PHE A 186 12.07 -10.96 -0.58
N MET A 187 13.20 -10.73 0.09
CA MET A 187 14.42 -10.23 -0.55
C MET A 187 15.58 -11.18 -0.31
N LYS A 188 16.41 -11.34 -1.33
CA LYS A 188 17.67 -12.09 -1.24
C LYS A 188 18.81 -11.17 -1.65
N GLY A 189 19.84 -11.10 -0.83
CA GLY A 189 21.05 -10.35 -1.17
C GLY A 189 21.66 -9.60 -0.01
N THR A 190 22.71 -8.86 -0.29
CA THR A 190 23.31 -7.87 0.61
C THR A 190 22.64 -6.54 0.31
N THR A 191 21.93 -5.96 1.27
CA THR A 191 21.47 -4.58 1.11
C THR A 191 22.64 -3.65 1.40
N ILE A 192 22.91 -2.81 0.42
CA ILE A 192 23.70 -1.62 0.65
C ILE A 192 22.75 -0.59 1.26
N ASP A 193 22.73 -0.53 2.59
CA ASP A 193 22.22 0.64 3.26
C ASP A 193 23.24 1.76 3.07
N ARG A 194 22.80 2.94 2.72
CA ARG A 194 23.68 4.12 2.64
C ARG A 194 24.35 4.45 3.98
N GLU A 195 23.79 3.98 5.09
CA GLU A 195 24.26 4.23 6.45
C GLU A 195 25.01 3.05 7.07
N THR A 196 24.77 1.82 6.62
CA THR A 196 25.40 0.60 7.11
C THR A 196 25.65 -0.39 5.97
N PRO A 197 26.78 -0.26 5.28
CA PRO A 197 27.10 -1.09 4.11
C PRO A 197 27.49 -2.49 4.55
N ASP A 198 26.83 -3.40 4.96
CA ASP A 198 27.21 -4.81 5.19
C ASP A 198 26.14 -5.67 5.90
N HIS A 199 24.86 -5.32 5.79
CA HIS A 199 23.83 -6.21 6.31
C HIS A 199 23.41 -7.26 5.27
N ASN A 200 23.67 -8.53 5.61
CA ASN A 200 23.07 -9.67 4.92
C ASN A 200 21.56 -9.72 5.23
N LEU A 201 20.75 -9.21 4.33
CA LEU A 201 19.31 -9.40 4.40
C LEU A 201 18.96 -10.82 3.97
N CYS A 202 18.38 -11.50 4.91
CA CYS A 202 17.67 -12.76 4.86
C CYS A 202 17.94 -13.66 3.63
N LYS A 203 18.70 -14.70 3.84
CA LYS A 203 18.64 -15.90 3.00
C LYS A 203 17.41 -16.70 3.42
N ALA A 204 16.20 -16.20 3.16
CA ALA A 204 15.03 -17.01 3.38
C ALA A 204 15.09 -18.22 2.46
N THR A 205 15.22 -19.38 3.04
CA THR A 205 15.13 -20.66 2.34
C THR A 205 13.67 -20.94 2.00
N HIS A 206 13.42 -21.83 1.04
CA HIS A 206 12.05 -22.27 0.73
C HIS A 206 11.34 -22.82 1.98
N GLU A 207 12.06 -23.49 2.86
CA GLU A 207 11.54 -24.02 4.11
C GLU A 207 11.09 -22.92 5.08
N GLU A 208 11.84 -21.81 5.16
CA GLU A 208 11.44 -20.65 5.96
C GLU A 208 10.22 -19.94 5.38
N LEU A 209 10.12 -19.82 4.05
CA LEU A 209 8.96 -19.27 3.37
C LEU A 209 7.71 -20.13 3.60
N ASP A 210 7.84 -21.44 3.49
CA ASP A 210 6.77 -22.38 3.79
C ASP A 210 6.37 -22.32 5.27
N SER A 211 7.31 -22.22 6.18
CA SER A 211 7.06 -22.04 7.62
C SER A 211 6.29 -20.74 7.91
N ILE A 212 6.64 -19.64 7.27
CA ILE A 212 5.90 -18.37 7.42
C ILE A 212 4.47 -18.52 6.88
N ARG A 213 4.32 -19.10 5.68
CA ARG A 213 3.00 -19.37 5.10
C ARG A 213 2.14 -20.21 6.04
N ASP A 214 2.70 -21.32 6.56
CA ASP A 214 1.97 -22.25 7.43
C ASP A 214 1.56 -21.58 8.76
N ARG A 215 2.40 -20.69 9.30
CA ARG A 215 2.07 -19.89 10.50
C ARG A 215 0.97 -18.86 10.21
N VAL A 216 0.99 -18.20 9.03
CA VAL A 216 -0.06 -17.27 8.60
C VAL A 216 -1.38 -18.00 8.42
N VAL A 217 -1.37 -19.18 7.76
CA VAL A 217 -2.54 -20.03 7.59
C VAL A 217 -3.06 -20.57 8.94
N ALA A 218 -2.16 -21.00 9.83
CA ALA A 218 -2.53 -21.46 11.18
C ALA A 218 -3.12 -20.33 12.04
N ALA A 219 -2.76 -19.07 11.76
CA ALA A 219 -3.38 -17.89 12.37
C ALA A 219 -4.76 -17.54 11.78
N GLY A 220 -5.27 -18.34 10.83
CA GLY A 220 -6.60 -18.18 10.22
C GLY A 220 -6.65 -17.23 9.03
N PHE A 221 -5.50 -16.86 8.44
CA PHE A 221 -5.46 -16.04 7.25
C PHE A 221 -5.25 -16.89 5.99
N PRO A 222 -6.12 -16.78 4.96
CA PRO A 222 -5.88 -17.44 3.68
C PRO A 222 -4.62 -16.83 3.03
N CYS A 223 -3.66 -17.68 2.71
CA CYS A 223 -2.42 -17.27 2.06
C CYS A 223 -2.42 -17.75 0.61
N THR A 224 -2.43 -16.82 -0.35
CA THR A 224 -2.13 -17.09 -1.75
C THR A 224 -0.70 -16.62 -2.03
N ALA A 225 0.27 -17.52 -1.99
CA ALA A 225 1.63 -17.22 -2.43
C ALA A 225 1.66 -17.18 -3.95
N SER A 226 2.01 -16.04 -4.55
CA SER A 226 2.41 -15.96 -5.95
C SER A 226 3.91 -15.65 -6.00
N TYR A 227 4.69 -16.61 -6.48
CA TYR A 227 6.12 -16.47 -6.74
C TYR A 227 6.38 -15.69 -8.02
#